data_c57e7c540ab0eb4ed3c251c9233a9913
#
_entry.id   c57e7c540ab0eb4ed3c251c9233a9913
#
_cell.length_a   1.000
_cell.length_b   1.000
_cell.length_c   1.000
_cell.angle_alpha   90.00
_cell.angle_beta   90.00
_cell.angle_gamma   90.00
#
_symmetry.space_group_name_H-M   'P 1'
#
loop_
_entity.id
_entity.type
_entity.pdbx_description
1 polymer ?
#
loop_
_entity_poly.entity_id
_entity_poly.type
_entity_poly.pdbx_seq_one_letter_code
_entity_poly.pdbx_strand_id
1 'polypeptide(L)'
;MSALPASDPILSCAEAREFEAARFGGDEALEWPAMQRAGRALAAAVLRDFLEIGGFPPAGRVLVLAGKGHNAGDALLAAHEVLRQFPDATAEVLFVLGERASRPLAARAWRELSGSFPDRVAAVAAEATGGLCYSLCLDGIFGFQFRPPVAPRVAAVIERINAASIRFRAAVDLPSAELFRADFTYATGIVKMPVLASAKAGRVRYLDLGFFEPTCVAPDALARVLMPALLAPLAALRTSQSDKRTY
;
A
#
# COMPACT_ATOMS: atom_id res chain seq x y z
N MET A 1 -14.07 9.62 -32.04
CA MET A 1 -12.97 9.48 -31.08
C MET A 1 -12.95 8.01 -30.65
N SER A 2 -11.85 7.28 -30.88
CA SER A 2 -11.72 5.90 -30.41
C SER A 2 -11.71 5.93 -28.89
N ALA A 3 -12.58 5.14 -28.25
CA ALA A 3 -12.57 5.02 -26.80
C ALA A 3 -11.18 4.49 -26.39
N LEU A 4 -10.55 5.14 -25.43
CA LEU A 4 -9.30 4.63 -24.84
C LEU A 4 -9.57 3.22 -24.27
N PRO A 5 -8.63 2.28 -24.44
CA PRO A 5 -8.78 0.97 -23.83
C PRO A 5 -8.94 1.08 -22.32
N ALA A 6 -9.55 0.08 -21.67
CA ALA A 6 -9.70 0.02 -20.22
C ALA A 6 -8.31 0.08 -19.55
N SER A 7 -7.92 1.26 -19.12
CA SER A 7 -6.57 1.55 -18.62
C SER A 7 -6.57 2.85 -17.81
N ASP A 8 -5.75 2.89 -16.77
CA ASP A 8 -5.59 4.06 -15.91
C ASP A 8 -4.24 4.74 -16.14
N PRO A 9 -4.16 6.07 -16.01
CA PRO A 9 -2.91 6.80 -16.25
C PRO A 9 -1.86 6.48 -15.18
N ILE A 10 -0.60 6.39 -15.60
CA ILE A 10 0.56 6.40 -14.72
C ILE A 10 1.04 7.84 -14.64
N LEU A 11 1.09 8.40 -13.45
CA LEU A 11 1.36 9.81 -13.23
C LEU A 11 2.75 10.05 -12.63
N SER A 12 3.32 11.21 -12.93
CA SER A 12 4.44 11.75 -12.14
C SER A 12 3.95 12.08 -10.72
N CYS A 13 4.88 12.26 -9.77
CA CYS A 13 4.52 12.68 -8.42
C CYS A 13 3.86 14.08 -8.38
N ALA A 14 4.17 14.96 -9.34
CA ALA A 14 3.56 16.29 -9.43
C ALA A 14 2.10 16.17 -9.90
N GLU A 15 1.86 15.47 -11.01
CA GLU A 15 0.52 15.24 -11.55
C GLU A 15 -0.37 14.48 -10.54
N ALA A 16 0.17 13.46 -9.86
CA ALA A 16 -0.58 12.73 -8.83
C ALA A 16 -1.01 13.65 -7.69
N ARG A 17 -0.13 14.56 -7.24
CA ARG A 17 -0.46 15.54 -6.20
C ARG A 17 -1.54 16.52 -6.65
N GLU A 18 -1.45 17.02 -7.88
CA GLU A 18 -2.46 17.93 -8.44
C GLU A 18 -3.80 17.24 -8.58
N PHE A 19 -3.80 15.99 -9.05
CA PHE A 19 -5.01 15.17 -9.18
C PHE A 19 -5.66 14.91 -7.81
N GLU A 20 -4.88 14.48 -6.81
CA GLU A 20 -5.38 14.25 -5.44
C GLU A 20 -5.90 15.57 -4.82
N ALA A 21 -5.20 16.69 -5.01
CA ALA A 21 -5.64 17.99 -4.53
C ALA A 21 -6.96 18.44 -5.17
N ALA A 22 -7.11 18.25 -6.48
CA ALA A 22 -8.35 18.55 -7.19
C ALA A 22 -9.53 17.67 -6.75
N ARG A 23 -9.24 16.38 -6.42
CA ARG A 23 -10.27 15.42 -6.05
C ARG A 23 -10.71 15.54 -4.60
N PHE A 24 -9.81 15.78 -3.69
CA PHE A 24 -10.06 15.76 -2.25
C PHE A 24 -10.00 17.15 -1.60
N GLY A 25 -9.19 18.07 -2.14
CA GLY A 25 -9.08 19.43 -1.66
C GLY A 25 -8.60 19.60 -0.21
N GLY A 26 -8.08 18.53 0.40
CA GLY A 26 -7.78 18.50 1.84
C GLY A 26 -9.03 18.31 2.71
N ASP A 27 -10.16 17.94 2.13
CA ASP A 27 -11.40 17.66 2.86
C ASP A 27 -11.34 16.25 3.48
N GLU A 28 -11.20 16.20 4.80
CA GLU A 28 -11.16 14.95 5.56
C GLU A 28 -12.42 14.09 5.38
N ALA A 29 -13.57 14.69 5.08
CA ALA A 29 -14.81 13.96 4.82
C ALA A 29 -14.76 13.16 3.51
N LEU A 30 -13.98 13.64 2.52
CA LEU A 30 -13.72 12.93 1.27
C LEU A 30 -12.51 11.99 1.37
N GLU A 31 -11.46 12.42 2.07
CA GLU A 31 -10.21 11.65 2.21
C GLU A 31 -10.39 10.41 3.08
N TRP A 32 -11.16 10.49 4.18
CA TRP A 32 -11.32 9.37 5.10
C TRP A 32 -11.97 8.13 4.46
N PRO A 33 -13.10 8.21 3.73
CA PRO A 33 -13.65 7.07 3.03
C PRO A 33 -12.70 6.50 1.96
N ALA A 34 -11.91 7.35 1.30
CA ALA A 34 -10.90 6.91 0.34
C ALA A 34 -9.78 6.12 1.03
N MET A 35 -9.27 6.60 2.16
CA MET A 35 -8.27 5.91 2.99
C MET A 35 -8.80 4.56 3.50
N GLN A 36 -10.05 4.49 3.95
CA GLN A 36 -10.68 3.23 4.35
C GLN A 36 -10.76 2.23 3.18
N ARG A 37 -11.09 2.69 1.96
CA ARG A 37 -11.05 1.83 0.76
C ARG A 37 -9.63 1.36 0.46
N ALA A 38 -8.65 2.26 0.54
CA ALA A 38 -7.24 1.92 0.33
C ALA A 38 -6.76 0.86 1.32
N GLY A 39 -7.03 1.03 2.61
CA GLY A 39 -6.66 0.05 3.65
C GLY A 39 -7.29 -1.33 3.42
N ARG A 40 -8.58 -1.39 3.07
CA ARG A 40 -9.26 -2.66 2.73
C ARG A 40 -8.68 -3.31 1.48
N ALA A 41 -8.46 -2.54 0.42
CA ALA A 41 -7.90 -3.04 -0.83
C ALA A 41 -6.46 -3.54 -0.63
N LEU A 42 -5.67 -2.80 0.15
CA LEU A 42 -4.31 -3.18 0.52
C LEU A 42 -4.28 -4.50 1.30
N ALA A 43 -5.09 -4.63 2.35
CA ALA A 43 -5.17 -5.88 3.13
C ALA A 43 -5.57 -7.07 2.24
N ALA A 44 -6.62 -6.91 1.42
CA ALA A 44 -7.07 -7.97 0.52
C ALA A 44 -5.99 -8.39 -0.49
N ALA A 45 -5.26 -7.43 -1.07
CA ALA A 45 -4.19 -7.70 -2.02
C ALA A 45 -2.98 -8.37 -1.34
N VAL A 46 -2.55 -7.86 -0.18
CA VAL A 46 -1.47 -8.46 0.62
C VAL A 46 -1.79 -9.90 0.99
N LEU A 47 -2.98 -10.17 1.52
CA LEU A 47 -3.39 -11.52 1.92
C LEU A 47 -3.49 -12.48 0.73
N ARG A 48 -3.95 -11.99 -0.43
CA ARG A 48 -3.96 -12.77 -1.67
C ARG A 48 -2.54 -13.11 -2.14
N ASP A 49 -1.65 -12.12 -2.18
CA ASP A 49 -0.26 -12.33 -2.62
C ASP A 49 0.51 -13.19 -1.59
N PHE A 50 0.13 -13.15 -0.32
CA PHE A 50 0.68 -14.01 0.74
C PHE A 50 0.38 -15.51 0.49
N LEU A 51 -0.68 -15.84 -0.27
CA LEU A 51 -0.98 -17.22 -0.66
C LEU A 51 0.13 -17.85 -1.50
N GLU A 52 0.90 -17.06 -2.26
CA GLU A 52 2.05 -17.54 -3.05
C GLU A 52 3.14 -18.20 -2.16
N ILE A 53 3.18 -17.85 -0.87
CA ILE A 53 4.15 -18.36 0.09
C ILE A 53 3.50 -19.18 1.22
N GLY A 54 2.28 -19.67 1.01
CA GLY A 54 1.57 -20.57 1.91
C GLY A 54 0.55 -19.91 2.83
N GLY A 55 0.17 -18.65 2.58
CA GLY A 55 -0.85 -17.92 3.30
C GLY A 55 -0.37 -17.24 4.59
N PHE A 56 -1.16 -16.27 5.05
CA PHE A 56 -0.90 -15.59 6.32
C PHE A 56 -1.20 -16.53 7.49
N PRO A 57 -0.29 -16.67 8.48
CA PRO A 57 -0.51 -17.57 9.61
C PRO A 57 -1.65 -17.11 10.50
N PRO A 58 -2.49 -18.01 11.07
CA PRO A 58 -3.59 -17.64 11.96
C PRO A 58 -3.18 -16.71 13.12
N ALA A 59 -2.07 -17.01 13.79
CA ALA A 59 -1.46 -16.20 14.85
C ALA A 59 -0.30 -15.35 14.33
N GLY A 60 -0.43 -14.81 13.11
CA GLY A 60 0.63 -14.03 12.47
C GLY A 60 0.89 -12.69 13.17
N ARG A 61 2.15 -12.26 13.16
CA ARG A 61 2.54 -10.96 13.69
C ARG A 61 2.72 -9.95 12.56
N VAL A 62 2.05 -8.81 12.67
CA VAL A 62 2.15 -7.70 11.74
C VAL A 62 2.99 -6.59 12.34
N LEU A 63 3.97 -6.09 11.60
CA LEU A 63 4.69 -4.86 11.92
C LEU A 63 4.21 -3.75 10.98
N VAL A 64 3.75 -2.64 11.54
CA VAL A 64 3.42 -1.44 10.77
C VAL A 64 4.49 -0.39 11.02
N LEU A 65 5.17 0.05 9.98
CA LEU A 65 6.07 1.20 10.02
C LEU A 65 5.26 2.45 9.69
N ALA A 66 4.85 3.17 10.71
CA ALA A 66 4.00 4.34 10.54
C ALA A 66 4.82 5.63 10.42
N GLY A 67 4.63 6.34 9.30
CA GLY A 67 5.03 7.72 9.13
C GLY A 67 3.98 8.68 9.70
N LYS A 68 3.89 9.90 9.15
CA LYS A 68 2.94 10.93 9.62
C LYS A 68 1.72 11.13 8.71
N GLY A 69 1.73 10.61 7.49
CA GLY A 69 0.78 10.95 6.42
C GLY A 69 -0.18 9.83 6.05
N HIS A 70 -0.75 9.95 4.86
CA HIS A 70 -1.79 9.05 4.34
C HIS A 70 -1.30 7.60 4.24
N ASN A 71 -0.07 7.35 3.79
CA ASN A 71 0.48 5.99 3.70
C ASN A 71 0.50 5.29 5.07
N ALA A 72 0.77 6.03 6.17
CA ALA A 72 0.65 5.48 7.51
C ALA A 72 -0.81 5.12 7.84
N GLY A 73 -1.76 5.97 7.46
CA GLY A 73 -3.19 5.69 7.62
C GLY A 73 -3.62 4.44 6.86
N ASP A 74 -3.22 4.32 5.60
CA ASP A 74 -3.51 3.15 4.76
C ASP A 74 -2.93 1.86 5.35
N ALA A 75 -1.67 1.91 5.82
CA ALA A 75 -1.01 0.75 6.46
C ALA A 75 -1.69 0.34 7.78
N LEU A 76 -2.09 1.32 8.61
CA LEU A 76 -2.81 1.07 9.87
C LEU A 76 -4.19 0.45 9.62
N LEU A 77 -4.94 0.97 8.64
CA LEU A 77 -6.23 0.41 8.26
C LEU A 77 -6.10 -0.97 7.58
N ALA A 78 -5.01 -1.21 6.84
CA ALA A 78 -4.73 -2.54 6.32
C ALA A 78 -4.44 -3.54 7.45
N ALA A 79 -3.65 -3.16 8.46
CA ALA A 79 -3.42 -3.98 9.65
C ALA A 79 -4.73 -4.25 10.40
N HIS A 80 -5.63 -3.24 10.51
CA HIS A 80 -6.96 -3.42 11.09
C HIS A 80 -7.75 -4.52 10.38
N GLU A 81 -7.78 -4.50 9.05
CA GLU A 81 -8.48 -5.52 8.25
C GLU A 81 -7.84 -6.91 8.35
N VAL A 82 -6.50 -7.00 8.46
CA VAL A 82 -5.81 -8.28 8.73
C VAL A 82 -6.22 -8.83 10.09
N LEU A 83 -6.18 -8.01 11.16
CA LEU A 83 -6.57 -8.46 12.50
C LEU A 83 -8.04 -8.85 12.62
N ARG A 84 -8.92 -8.19 11.84
CA ARG A 84 -10.34 -8.54 11.76
C ARG A 84 -10.56 -9.92 11.16
N GLN A 85 -9.74 -10.31 10.17
CA GLN A 85 -9.84 -11.62 9.51
C GLN A 85 -9.13 -12.75 10.28
N PHE A 86 -8.10 -12.41 11.07
CA PHE A 86 -7.29 -13.36 11.84
C PHE A 86 -7.37 -13.02 13.32
N PRO A 87 -8.30 -13.65 14.08
CA PRO A 87 -8.54 -13.31 15.49
C PRO A 87 -7.33 -13.50 16.41
N ASP A 88 -6.43 -14.43 16.10
CA ASP A 88 -5.23 -14.71 16.91
C ASP A 88 -4.00 -13.89 16.47
N ALA A 89 -4.11 -13.12 15.38
CA ALA A 89 -3.03 -12.26 14.91
C ALA A 89 -2.85 -11.03 15.80
N THR A 90 -1.61 -10.54 15.86
CA THR A 90 -1.23 -9.32 16.60
C THR A 90 -0.56 -8.31 15.69
N ALA A 91 -0.58 -7.03 16.07
CA ALA A 91 0.12 -5.98 15.37
C ALA A 91 0.97 -5.13 16.30
N GLU A 92 2.16 -4.81 15.86
CA GLU A 92 3.04 -3.83 16.47
C GLU A 92 3.21 -2.64 15.53
N VAL A 93 3.06 -1.44 16.06
CA VAL A 93 3.16 -0.19 15.30
C VAL A 93 4.38 0.59 15.75
N LEU A 94 5.33 0.75 14.83
CA LEU A 94 6.50 1.58 15.02
C LEU A 94 6.28 2.95 14.38
N PHE A 95 6.05 3.97 15.19
CA PHE A 95 5.96 5.36 14.74
C PHE A 95 7.36 5.93 14.48
N VAL A 96 7.85 5.78 13.25
CA VAL A 96 9.23 6.11 12.87
C VAL A 96 9.57 7.59 13.06
N LEU A 97 8.57 8.46 12.95
CA LEU A 97 8.69 9.91 13.15
C LEU A 97 8.09 10.38 14.49
N GLY A 98 7.70 9.43 15.35
CA GLY A 98 6.99 9.67 16.61
C GLY A 98 5.48 9.76 16.42
N GLU A 99 4.72 9.16 17.34
CA GLU A 99 3.25 9.09 17.29
C GLU A 99 2.60 10.48 17.22
N ARG A 100 3.12 11.44 18.00
CA ARG A 100 2.61 12.83 18.04
C ARG A 100 2.79 13.59 16.73
N ALA A 101 3.62 13.09 15.81
CA ALA A 101 3.81 13.69 14.50
C ALA A 101 2.73 13.27 13.49
N SER A 102 1.86 12.33 13.85
CA SER A 102 0.80 11.82 12.98
C SER A 102 -0.19 12.92 12.60
N ARG A 103 -0.50 13.05 11.32
CA ARG A 103 -1.55 13.93 10.82
C ARG A 103 -2.94 13.38 11.19
N PRO A 104 -4.00 14.20 11.16
CA PRO A 104 -5.32 13.84 11.69
C PRO A 104 -5.84 12.49 11.23
N LEU A 105 -5.79 12.19 9.92
CA LEU A 105 -6.29 10.91 9.36
C LEU A 105 -5.46 9.71 9.80
N ALA A 106 -4.12 9.83 9.83
CA ALA A 106 -3.25 8.76 10.34
C ALA A 106 -3.49 8.53 11.85
N ALA A 107 -3.65 9.61 12.64
CA ALA A 107 -3.99 9.52 14.05
C ALA A 107 -5.39 8.92 14.27
N ARG A 108 -6.34 9.20 13.36
CA ARG A 108 -7.68 8.56 13.39
C ARG A 108 -7.56 7.06 13.11
N ALA A 109 -6.80 6.66 12.08
CA ALA A 109 -6.57 5.25 11.76
C ALA A 109 -5.91 4.50 12.92
N TRP A 110 -4.95 5.14 13.60
CA TRP A 110 -4.34 4.57 14.82
C TRP A 110 -5.35 4.35 15.94
N ARG A 111 -6.20 5.35 16.24
CA ARG A 111 -7.25 5.20 17.26
C ARG A 111 -8.25 4.10 16.90
N GLU A 112 -8.60 3.97 15.62
CA GLU A 112 -9.50 2.92 15.15
C GLU A 112 -8.87 1.53 15.33
N LEU A 113 -7.61 1.35 14.92
CA LEU A 113 -6.87 0.10 15.07
C LEU A 113 -6.70 -0.29 16.55
N SER A 114 -6.13 0.61 17.37
CA SER A 114 -5.84 0.31 18.77
C SER A 114 -7.11 0.19 19.63
N GLY A 115 -8.15 0.94 19.31
CA GLY A 115 -9.43 0.85 20.00
C GLY A 115 -10.23 -0.42 19.67
N SER A 116 -10.12 -0.93 18.44
CA SER A 116 -10.78 -2.17 18.02
C SER A 116 -10.10 -3.43 18.58
N PHE A 117 -8.81 -3.36 18.83
CA PHE A 117 -8.01 -4.53 19.24
C PHE A 117 -7.02 -4.20 20.37
N PRO A 118 -7.50 -3.72 21.55
CA PRO A 118 -6.64 -3.18 22.60
C PRO A 118 -5.62 -4.20 23.15
N ASP A 119 -5.96 -5.49 23.16
CA ASP A 119 -5.10 -6.56 23.69
C ASP A 119 -4.17 -7.16 22.62
N ARG A 120 -4.33 -6.75 21.35
CA ARG A 120 -3.61 -7.35 20.21
C ARG A 120 -2.76 -6.33 19.46
N VAL A 121 -2.83 -5.06 19.82
CA VAL A 121 -2.13 -3.96 19.15
C VAL A 121 -1.32 -3.17 20.15
N ALA A 122 -0.04 -2.97 19.86
CA ALA A 122 0.85 -2.17 20.70
C ALA A 122 1.70 -1.19 19.84
N ALA A 123 1.91 0.01 20.36
CA ALA A 123 2.95 0.89 19.87
C ALA A 123 4.31 0.43 20.44
N VAL A 124 5.32 0.32 19.57
CA VAL A 124 6.65 -0.18 19.98
C VAL A 124 7.75 0.79 19.59
N ALA A 125 8.86 0.75 20.33
CA ALA A 125 10.08 1.45 19.96
C ALA A 125 10.90 0.63 18.97
N ALA A 126 11.76 1.29 18.19
CA ALA A 126 12.58 0.64 17.18
C ALA A 126 13.51 -0.45 17.76
N GLU A 127 13.96 -0.27 19.00
CA GLU A 127 14.84 -1.21 19.71
C GLU A 127 14.11 -2.51 20.03
N ALA A 128 12.81 -2.45 20.29
CA ALA A 128 11.99 -3.61 20.62
C ALA A 128 11.72 -4.54 19.43
N THR A 129 11.93 -4.07 18.20
CA THR A 129 11.72 -4.88 16.99
C THR A 129 12.88 -5.85 16.69
N GLY A 130 14.02 -5.73 17.41
CA GLY A 130 15.18 -6.58 17.24
C GLY A 130 14.94 -8.01 17.76
N GLY A 131 15.32 -9.01 16.96
CA GLY A 131 15.22 -10.43 17.33
C GLY A 131 13.82 -11.03 17.22
N LEU A 132 12.82 -10.26 16.84
CA LEU A 132 11.47 -10.75 16.62
C LEU A 132 11.26 -11.20 15.16
N CYS A 133 10.40 -12.20 14.99
CA CYS A 133 9.97 -12.66 13.66
C CYS A 133 8.58 -12.08 13.36
N TYR A 134 8.45 -11.44 12.20
CA TYR A 134 7.16 -10.93 11.73
C TYR A 134 6.69 -11.71 10.51
N SER A 135 5.39 -11.98 10.45
CA SER A 135 4.76 -12.57 9.27
C SER A 135 4.66 -11.53 8.15
N LEU A 136 4.28 -10.31 8.51
CA LEU A 136 4.04 -9.20 7.59
C LEU A 136 4.66 -7.91 8.13
N CYS A 137 5.31 -7.14 7.26
CA CYS A 137 5.67 -5.75 7.53
C CYS A 137 4.98 -4.86 6.49
N LEU A 138 4.29 -3.83 6.96
CA LEU A 138 3.66 -2.79 6.14
C LEU A 138 4.49 -1.51 6.26
N ASP A 139 5.10 -1.07 5.16
CA ASP A 139 5.84 0.19 5.08
C ASP A 139 4.91 1.33 4.68
N GLY A 140 4.49 2.12 5.66
CA GLY A 140 3.73 3.36 5.52
C GLY A 140 4.49 4.59 5.98
N ILE A 141 5.84 4.59 5.98
CA ILE A 141 6.64 5.72 6.49
C ILE A 141 6.51 6.93 5.57
N PHE A 142 6.81 6.74 4.27
CA PHE A 142 6.81 7.80 3.29
C PHE A 142 6.01 7.39 2.05
N GLY A 143 5.37 8.35 1.41
CA GLY A 143 4.78 8.23 0.08
C GLY A 143 5.50 9.15 -0.91
N PHE A 144 4.87 9.36 -2.07
CA PHE A 144 5.42 10.11 -3.19
C PHE A 144 5.71 11.61 -2.89
N GLN A 145 5.18 12.13 -1.80
CA GLN A 145 5.46 13.51 -1.35
C GLN A 145 6.75 13.64 -0.54
N PHE A 146 7.46 12.54 -0.26
CA PHE A 146 8.74 12.57 0.42
C PHE A 146 9.77 13.39 -0.39
N ARG A 147 10.60 14.12 0.33
CA ARG A 147 11.72 14.88 -0.23
C ARG A 147 13.00 14.49 0.50
N PRO A 148 14.05 14.05 -0.23
CA PRO A 148 15.35 13.79 0.36
C PRO A 148 15.98 15.09 0.91
N PRO A 149 16.94 14.96 1.84
CA PRO A 149 17.51 13.73 2.36
C PRO A 149 16.64 13.08 3.45
N VAL A 150 16.78 11.75 3.60
CA VAL A 150 16.20 11.04 4.74
C VAL A 150 17.02 11.31 6.00
N ALA A 151 16.34 11.52 7.14
CA ALA A 151 17.03 11.70 8.42
C ALA A 151 17.81 10.42 8.80
N PRO A 152 19.07 10.53 9.30
CA PRO A 152 19.92 9.35 9.60
C PRO A 152 19.23 8.34 10.53
N ARG A 153 18.49 8.81 11.54
CA ARG A 153 17.73 7.93 12.45
C ARG A 153 16.66 7.10 11.73
N VAL A 154 16.01 7.66 10.70
CA VAL A 154 14.99 6.96 9.91
C VAL A 154 15.65 5.94 9.00
N ALA A 155 16.76 6.30 8.35
CA ALA A 155 17.54 5.38 7.54
C ALA A 155 18.00 4.18 8.37
N ALA A 156 18.54 4.40 9.57
CA ALA A 156 18.97 3.34 10.48
C ALA A 156 17.83 2.39 10.90
N VAL A 157 16.61 2.93 11.10
CA VAL A 157 15.41 2.11 11.36
C VAL A 157 15.11 1.24 10.15
N ILE A 158 15.06 1.82 8.94
CA ILE A 158 14.74 1.07 7.72
C ILE A 158 15.80 -0.03 7.48
N GLU A 159 17.08 0.27 7.66
CA GLU A 159 18.17 -0.72 7.53
C GLU A 159 18.00 -1.88 8.51
N ARG A 160 17.68 -1.60 9.77
CA ARG A 160 17.39 -2.62 10.79
C ARG A 160 16.22 -3.50 10.37
N ILE A 161 15.13 -2.91 9.88
CA ILE A 161 13.94 -3.65 9.42
C ILE A 161 14.26 -4.49 8.17
N ASN A 162 15.09 -3.99 7.26
CA ASN A 162 15.55 -4.77 6.11
C ASN A 162 16.36 -6.01 6.52
N ALA A 163 17.08 -5.94 7.65
CA ALA A 163 17.85 -7.05 8.20
C ALA A 163 17.04 -7.98 9.12
N ALA A 164 15.83 -7.58 9.52
CA ALA A 164 14.98 -8.35 10.43
C ALA A 164 14.40 -9.60 9.74
N SER A 165 14.02 -10.60 10.56
CA SER A 165 13.31 -11.79 10.09
C SER A 165 11.84 -11.46 9.80
N ILE A 166 11.55 -11.10 8.56
CA ILE A 166 10.22 -10.75 8.07
C ILE A 166 9.90 -11.60 6.87
N ARG A 167 8.78 -12.32 6.93
CA ARG A 167 8.39 -13.27 5.89
C ARG A 167 7.84 -12.58 4.63
N PHE A 168 7.16 -11.43 4.79
CA PHE A 168 6.56 -10.67 3.70
C PHE A 168 6.65 -9.17 3.97
N ARG A 169 7.25 -8.42 3.06
CA ARG A 169 7.42 -6.97 3.13
C ARG A 169 6.58 -6.28 2.07
N ALA A 170 5.62 -5.49 2.50
CA ALA A 170 4.70 -4.74 1.65
C ALA A 170 4.94 -3.24 1.79
N ALA A 171 5.28 -2.55 0.72
CA ALA A 171 5.33 -1.10 0.69
C ALA A 171 4.00 -0.52 0.22
N VAL A 172 3.55 0.54 0.88
CA VAL A 172 2.38 1.31 0.49
C VAL A 172 2.81 2.42 -0.45
N ASP A 173 2.28 2.43 -1.66
CA ASP A 173 2.51 3.42 -2.71
C ASP A 173 3.93 3.38 -3.30
N LEU A 174 4.94 3.58 -2.48
CA LEU A 174 6.38 3.55 -2.84
C LEU A 174 7.19 2.99 -1.68
N PRO A 175 8.29 2.26 -1.94
CA PRO A 175 9.24 1.90 -0.89
C PRO A 175 9.82 3.15 -0.24
N SER A 176 9.73 3.23 1.08
CA SER A 176 10.12 4.44 1.82
C SER A 176 11.57 4.85 1.56
N ALA A 177 11.73 6.07 1.06
CA ALA A 177 13.01 6.74 0.78
C ALA A 177 13.95 5.97 -0.17
N GLU A 178 13.44 5.04 -1.01
CA GLU A 178 14.26 4.11 -1.83
C GLU A 178 15.24 3.28 -0.98
N LEU A 179 14.96 3.12 0.32
CA LEU A 179 15.76 2.33 1.26
C LEU A 179 15.06 1.05 1.69
N PHE A 180 13.74 1.10 1.93
CA PHE A 180 12.97 -0.08 2.32
C PHE A 180 12.96 -1.10 1.17
N ARG A 181 13.23 -2.37 1.48
CA ARG A 181 13.23 -3.47 0.50
C ARG A 181 11.90 -4.20 0.58
N ALA A 182 11.03 -3.92 -0.38
CA ALA A 182 9.73 -4.57 -0.48
C ALA A 182 9.80 -5.87 -1.29
N ASP A 183 9.02 -6.88 -0.90
CA ASP A 183 8.67 -8.01 -1.77
C ASP A 183 7.60 -7.59 -2.77
N PHE A 184 6.65 -6.77 -2.30
CA PHE A 184 5.60 -6.16 -3.10
C PHE A 184 5.41 -4.68 -2.74
N THR A 185 5.13 -3.88 -3.76
CA THR A 185 4.67 -2.49 -3.59
C THR A 185 3.26 -2.35 -4.15
N TYR A 186 2.37 -1.80 -3.35
CA TYR A 186 0.96 -1.62 -3.66
C TYR A 186 0.69 -0.15 -3.97
N ALA A 187 0.57 0.17 -5.26
CA ALA A 187 0.22 1.50 -5.72
C ALA A 187 -1.28 1.75 -5.51
N THR A 188 -1.63 2.57 -4.54
CA THR A 188 -3.00 2.83 -4.10
C THR A 188 -3.66 3.93 -4.93
N GLY A 189 -4.65 3.57 -5.74
CA GLY A 189 -5.49 4.47 -6.54
C GLY A 189 -4.81 5.14 -7.74
N ILE A 190 -3.50 5.40 -7.65
CA ILE A 190 -2.69 6.00 -8.72
C ILE A 190 -1.33 5.31 -8.76
N VAL A 191 -0.90 4.84 -9.93
CA VAL A 191 0.49 4.40 -10.10
C VAL A 191 1.36 5.63 -10.34
N LYS A 192 2.36 5.84 -9.48
CA LYS A 192 3.33 6.93 -9.60
C LYS A 192 4.57 6.44 -10.35
N MET A 193 5.00 7.19 -11.35
CA MET A 193 6.12 6.83 -12.23
C MET A 193 7.37 6.28 -11.49
N PRO A 194 7.79 6.84 -10.34
CA PRO A 194 8.98 6.35 -9.62
C PRO A 194 8.91 4.88 -9.21
N VAL A 195 7.71 4.32 -8.95
CA VAL A 195 7.62 2.92 -8.52
C VAL A 195 8.10 1.95 -9.60
N LEU A 196 7.95 2.31 -10.87
CA LEU A 196 8.35 1.48 -12.01
C LEU A 196 9.86 1.42 -12.19
N ALA A 197 10.58 2.43 -11.70
CA ALA A 197 12.04 2.51 -11.78
C ALA A 197 12.74 2.06 -10.48
N SER A 198 11.99 1.84 -9.40
CA SER A 198 12.54 1.49 -8.11
C SER A 198 13.08 0.06 -8.07
N ALA A 199 14.37 -0.10 -7.81
CA ALA A 199 14.99 -1.41 -7.56
C ALA A 199 14.58 -2.03 -6.21
N LYS A 200 13.84 -1.29 -5.38
CA LYS A 200 13.39 -1.71 -4.04
C LYS A 200 11.91 -2.10 -4.00
N ALA A 201 11.16 -1.86 -5.10
CA ALA A 201 9.72 -2.04 -5.12
C ALA A 201 9.27 -3.52 -5.11
N GLY A 202 10.15 -4.47 -5.44
CA GLY A 202 9.72 -5.84 -5.66
C GLY A 202 8.69 -5.94 -6.78
N ARG A 203 7.62 -6.71 -6.58
CA ARG A 203 6.51 -6.77 -7.52
C ARG A 203 5.53 -5.63 -7.27
N VAL A 204 5.20 -4.88 -8.32
CA VAL A 204 4.23 -3.78 -8.22
C VAL A 204 2.81 -4.30 -8.47
N ARG A 205 1.89 -3.94 -7.58
CA ARG A 205 0.45 -4.17 -7.71
C ARG A 205 -0.28 -2.83 -7.76
N TYR A 206 -1.12 -2.65 -8.75
CA TYR A 206 -2.04 -1.52 -8.79
C TYR A 206 -3.34 -1.89 -8.05
N LEU A 207 -3.75 -1.04 -7.13
CA LEU A 207 -5.02 -1.14 -6.42
C LEU A 207 -5.95 -0.07 -6.95
N ASP A 208 -6.86 -0.46 -7.82
CA ASP A 208 -7.90 0.42 -8.33
C ASP A 208 -8.85 0.82 -7.20
N LEU A 209 -8.93 2.11 -6.93
CA LEU A 209 -9.82 2.72 -5.92
C LEU A 209 -10.96 3.53 -6.56
N GLY A 210 -11.18 3.39 -7.88
CA GLY A 210 -12.18 4.14 -8.61
C GLY A 210 -11.84 5.62 -8.77
N PHE A 211 -10.56 5.99 -8.82
CA PHE A 211 -10.16 7.39 -8.96
C PHE A 211 -10.36 7.90 -10.39
N PHE A 212 -10.27 7.03 -11.38
CA PHE A 212 -10.37 7.32 -12.81
C PHE A 212 -11.68 6.79 -13.43
N GLU A 213 -12.78 6.85 -12.69
CA GLU A 213 -14.09 6.51 -13.24
C GLU A 213 -14.43 7.38 -14.47
N PRO A 214 -15.33 6.91 -15.37
CA PRO A 214 -15.62 7.59 -16.66
C PRO A 214 -16.05 9.06 -16.53
N THR A 215 -16.53 9.47 -15.36
CA THR A 215 -16.92 10.86 -15.07
C THR A 215 -15.75 11.75 -14.67
N CYS A 216 -14.59 11.15 -14.38
CA CYS A 216 -13.38 11.88 -14.00
C CYS A 216 -12.56 12.19 -15.25
N VAL A 217 -12.17 13.44 -15.43
CA VAL A 217 -11.20 13.80 -16.48
C VAL A 217 -9.84 13.22 -16.07
N ALA A 218 -9.50 12.07 -16.65
CA ALA A 218 -8.19 11.48 -16.44
C ALA A 218 -7.12 12.34 -17.10
N PRO A 219 -5.98 12.59 -16.43
CA PRO A 219 -4.85 13.27 -17.06
C PRO A 219 -4.40 12.58 -18.34
N ASP A 220 -3.97 13.37 -19.33
CA ASP A 220 -3.33 12.84 -20.52
C ASP A 220 -1.93 12.33 -20.15
N ALA A 221 -1.76 11.03 -20.06
CA ALA A 221 -0.54 10.40 -19.60
C ALA A 221 0.13 9.58 -20.70
N LEU A 222 1.46 9.70 -20.78
CA LEU A 222 2.29 8.96 -21.75
C LEU A 222 2.31 7.45 -21.50
N ALA A 223 2.09 7.00 -20.24
CA ALA A 223 2.06 5.61 -19.85
C ALA A 223 0.77 5.28 -19.10
N ARG A 224 0.29 4.05 -19.25
CA ARG A 224 -0.97 3.61 -18.67
C ARG A 224 -0.86 2.21 -18.09
N VAL A 225 -1.59 1.96 -17.02
CA VAL A 225 -1.84 0.63 -16.48
C VAL A 225 -2.98 -0.01 -17.26
N LEU A 226 -2.75 -1.17 -17.84
CA LEU A 226 -3.80 -1.93 -18.51
C LEU A 226 -4.69 -2.63 -17.47
N MET A 227 -5.98 -2.37 -17.53
CA MET A 227 -6.95 -2.98 -16.62
C MET A 227 -7.35 -4.38 -17.12
N PRO A 228 -7.70 -5.32 -16.21
CA PRO A 228 -8.14 -6.66 -16.60
C PRO A 228 -9.29 -6.68 -17.59
N ALA A 229 -10.18 -5.68 -17.55
CA ALA A 229 -11.29 -5.53 -18.49
C ALA A 229 -10.83 -5.44 -19.96
N LEU A 230 -9.59 -4.97 -20.23
CA LEU A 230 -9.00 -4.97 -21.56
C LEU A 230 -8.89 -6.38 -22.16
N LEU A 231 -8.71 -7.39 -21.32
CA LEU A 231 -8.57 -8.79 -21.73
C LEU A 231 -9.92 -9.51 -21.90
N ALA A 232 -11.02 -8.89 -21.47
CA ALA A 232 -12.36 -9.49 -21.53
C ALA A 232 -12.75 -9.97 -22.96
N PRO A 233 -12.46 -9.22 -24.07
CA PRO A 233 -12.72 -9.70 -25.42
C PRO A 233 -11.93 -10.98 -25.77
N LEU A 234 -10.72 -11.16 -25.23
CA LEU A 234 -9.93 -12.35 -25.46
C LEU A 234 -10.52 -13.60 -24.81
N ALA A 235 -11.22 -13.45 -23.69
CA ALA A 235 -11.90 -14.56 -23.03
C ALA A 235 -13.01 -15.15 -23.93
N ALA A 236 -13.69 -14.31 -24.72
CA ALA A 236 -14.71 -14.74 -25.67
C ALA A 236 -14.15 -15.51 -26.87
N LEU A 237 -12.86 -15.32 -27.18
CA LEU A 237 -12.16 -16.05 -28.26
C LEU A 237 -11.68 -17.45 -27.80
N ARG A 238 -11.61 -17.70 -26.51
CA ARG A 238 -11.20 -19.00 -25.97
C ARG A 238 -12.40 -19.95 -25.93
N THR A 239 -12.30 -21.04 -26.68
CA THR A 239 -13.24 -22.15 -26.59
C THR A 239 -12.65 -23.27 -25.74
N SER A 240 -13.47 -24.25 -25.35
CA SER A 240 -12.99 -25.46 -24.67
C SER A 240 -12.00 -26.29 -25.48
N GLN A 241 -11.93 -26.05 -26.80
CA GLN A 241 -11.01 -26.72 -27.73
C GLN A 241 -9.79 -25.89 -28.09
N SER A 242 -9.69 -24.67 -27.54
CA SER A 242 -8.54 -23.79 -27.80
C SER A 242 -7.27 -24.34 -27.14
N ASP A 243 -6.21 -24.50 -27.91
CA ASP A 243 -4.88 -24.90 -27.47
C ASP A 243 -3.82 -23.86 -27.87
N LYS A 244 -2.55 -24.15 -27.57
CA LYS A 244 -1.43 -23.26 -27.91
C LYS A 244 -1.23 -23.01 -29.42
N ARG A 245 -1.93 -23.71 -30.31
CA ARG A 245 -1.86 -23.55 -31.76
C ARG A 245 -3.04 -22.75 -32.30
N THR A 246 -3.97 -22.36 -31.45
CA THR A 246 -5.19 -21.63 -31.82
C THR A 246 -4.96 -20.12 -31.87
N TYR A 247 -3.76 -19.63 -31.48
CA TYR A 247 -3.37 -18.21 -31.44
C TYR A 247 -2.21 -17.92 -32.38
#